data_52fac7fbd566154f14a10eb0c7194f7f
#
_entry.id   52fac7fbd566154f14a10eb0c7194f7f
#
_cell.length_a   1.000
_cell.length_b   1.000
_cell.length_c   1.000
_cell.angle_alpha   90.00
_cell.angle_beta   90.00
_cell.angle_gamma   90.00
#
_symmetry.space_group_name_H-M   'P 1'
#
loop_
_entity.id
_entity.type
_entity.pdbx_description
1 polymer ?
#
loop_
_entity_poly.entity_id
_entity_poly.type
_entity_poly.pdbx_seq_one_letter_code
_entity_poly.pdbx_strand_id
1 'polypeptide(L)'
;MSTTVTTAARVAELHGIRAQAVAGPGEKATEAQHAKGKLTARERIELLLDPGSFQEVEQLRRHRATGFGLEAKKPYTDGVVTGWGTVEGRTVFVYAHDFRIFGGALGEAHATKIHKIMDMAIAAGAPLVSLNDGAGARIQEGVSALAGYGGIFQRNTRASGVIPQISVMLGPCAGGAAYSPALTDFVFMVRETSQMFITGPDVVKAVTGEEITQNGLGGADVHAETSGVCHFAYDDEETCIAEVRYLLSTLPQNNREAPPVAATGDPAERRTEALLDLVPADGNRPYDMRRVIEEIVDNGEYLEIHERWSANVLCALARLDGHVVGLVANQPQSLAGVLDIGASEKAARFVQFCDAFNIPLITLVDVPGFLPGVDQEHGGIIRHGAKLLYAYCNATVPRISLILRKAYGGAYIVMDSQSIGADLTLAWPTNEIAVMGAEGAANVIFRRDIAASATPEAVREQKIKEYRSELMHPYYAAERGLVDDVIDPAETRVVLASALAMLRTKHADLPARKHGNQPQ
;
A
#
# COMPACT_ATOMS: atom_id res chain seq x y z
N MET A 1 39.73 -53.29 -5.22
CA MET A 1 40.08 -52.28 -4.15
C MET A 1 38.97 -51.25 -4.15
N SER A 2 38.14 -51.23 -3.13
CA SER A 2 37.12 -50.20 -3.00
C SER A 2 37.83 -48.88 -2.68
N THR A 3 37.90 -47.96 -3.62
CA THR A 3 38.42 -46.61 -3.40
C THR A 3 37.50 -45.90 -2.43
N THR A 4 37.93 -45.82 -1.17
CA THR A 4 37.19 -45.07 -0.13
C THR A 4 37.13 -43.61 -0.57
N VAL A 5 35.92 -43.15 -0.93
CA VAL A 5 35.72 -41.75 -1.33
C VAL A 5 35.93 -40.86 -0.11
N THR A 6 36.89 -39.95 -0.18
CA THR A 6 37.23 -39.03 0.92
C THR A 6 36.17 -37.94 1.10
N THR A 7 36.06 -37.37 2.31
CA THR A 7 35.17 -36.23 2.58
C THR A 7 35.50 -35.06 1.65
N ALA A 8 36.79 -34.80 1.39
CA ALA A 8 37.21 -33.73 0.48
C ALA A 8 36.67 -33.94 -0.97
N ALA A 9 36.69 -35.21 -1.46
CA ALA A 9 36.12 -35.52 -2.76
C ALA A 9 34.59 -35.30 -2.81
N ARG A 10 33.88 -35.63 -1.72
CA ARG A 10 32.45 -35.36 -1.60
C ARG A 10 32.13 -33.85 -1.51
N VAL A 11 32.96 -33.07 -0.84
CA VAL A 11 32.82 -31.59 -0.83
C VAL A 11 33.04 -31.00 -2.19
N ALA A 12 34.04 -31.47 -2.95
CA ALA A 12 34.27 -31.03 -4.34
C ALA A 12 33.07 -31.36 -5.24
N GLU A 13 32.49 -32.56 -5.12
CA GLU A 13 31.28 -32.96 -5.80
C GLU A 13 30.10 -32.02 -5.46
N LEU A 14 29.87 -31.69 -4.18
CA LEU A 14 28.84 -30.76 -3.73
C LEU A 14 29.02 -29.37 -4.35
N HIS A 15 30.25 -28.85 -4.39
CA HIS A 15 30.52 -27.56 -5.01
C HIS A 15 30.21 -27.57 -6.50
N GLY A 16 30.52 -28.67 -7.20
CA GLY A 16 30.15 -28.84 -8.62
C GLY A 16 28.62 -28.85 -8.84
N ILE A 17 27.88 -29.54 -8.00
CA ILE A 17 26.42 -29.58 -8.06
C ILE A 17 25.81 -28.20 -7.76
N ARG A 18 26.32 -27.49 -6.73
CA ARG A 18 25.86 -26.13 -6.42
C ARG A 18 26.15 -25.15 -7.56
N ALA A 19 27.32 -25.24 -8.17
CA ALA A 19 27.67 -24.41 -9.34
C ALA A 19 26.69 -24.65 -10.51
N GLN A 20 26.29 -25.90 -10.77
CA GLN A 20 25.25 -26.22 -11.75
C GLN A 20 23.89 -25.61 -11.38
N ALA A 21 23.49 -25.68 -10.12
CA ALA A 21 22.24 -25.08 -9.66
C ALA A 21 22.22 -23.56 -9.82
N VAL A 22 23.35 -22.90 -9.61
CA VAL A 22 23.52 -21.43 -9.78
C VAL A 22 23.51 -21.06 -11.27
N ALA A 23 24.23 -21.80 -12.12
CA ALA A 23 24.28 -21.54 -13.55
C ALA A 23 22.91 -21.70 -14.23
N GLY A 24 22.04 -22.57 -13.67
CA GLY A 24 20.72 -22.85 -14.21
C GLY A 24 20.78 -23.37 -15.65
N PRO A 25 19.95 -22.84 -16.59
CA PRO A 25 19.93 -23.30 -17.99
C PRO A 25 21.08 -22.77 -18.84
N GLY A 26 22.02 -21.99 -18.25
CA GLY A 26 23.24 -21.52 -18.89
C GLY A 26 23.18 -20.12 -19.51
N GLU A 27 24.33 -19.69 -20.05
CA GLU A 27 24.58 -18.31 -20.50
C GLU A 27 23.59 -17.84 -21.58
N LYS A 28 23.34 -18.64 -22.60
CA LYS A 28 22.39 -18.30 -23.68
C LYS A 28 20.99 -17.95 -23.16
N ALA A 29 20.51 -18.61 -22.12
CA ALA A 29 19.20 -18.33 -21.53
C ALA A 29 19.26 -17.03 -20.70
N THR A 30 20.40 -16.74 -20.09
CA THR A 30 20.65 -15.48 -19.38
C THR A 30 20.69 -14.29 -20.34
N GLU A 31 21.45 -14.39 -21.43
CA GLU A 31 21.49 -13.37 -22.48
C GLU A 31 20.10 -13.10 -23.07
N ALA A 32 19.30 -14.15 -23.30
CA ALA A 32 17.94 -14.01 -23.81
C ALA A 32 16.98 -13.33 -22.80
N GLN A 33 17.25 -13.43 -21.49
CA GLN A 33 16.53 -12.71 -20.43
C GLN A 33 16.95 -11.22 -20.44
N HIS A 34 18.24 -10.94 -20.44
CA HIS A 34 18.77 -9.58 -20.48
C HIS A 34 18.37 -8.82 -21.77
N ALA A 35 18.31 -9.49 -22.90
CA ALA A 35 17.86 -8.90 -24.18
C ALA A 35 16.41 -8.39 -24.12
N LYS A 36 15.62 -8.81 -23.13
CA LYS A 36 14.27 -8.32 -22.86
C LYS A 36 14.22 -7.19 -21.82
N GLY A 37 15.39 -6.66 -21.42
CA GLY A 37 15.48 -5.68 -20.33
C GLY A 37 15.16 -6.24 -18.94
N LYS A 38 15.36 -7.56 -18.73
CA LYS A 38 15.00 -8.24 -17.48
C LYS A 38 16.21 -8.90 -16.84
N LEU A 39 16.31 -8.79 -15.53
CA LEU A 39 17.31 -9.47 -14.72
C LEU A 39 16.93 -10.94 -14.46
N THR A 40 17.93 -11.75 -14.09
CA THR A 40 17.69 -13.11 -13.60
C THR A 40 17.19 -13.10 -12.16
N ALA A 41 16.59 -14.21 -11.70
CA ALA A 41 16.11 -14.35 -10.32
C ALA A 41 17.23 -14.08 -9.29
N ARG A 42 18.47 -14.47 -9.57
CA ARG A 42 19.60 -14.28 -8.64
C ARG A 42 20.09 -12.83 -8.60
N GLU A 43 20.21 -12.18 -9.74
CA GLU A 43 20.56 -10.75 -9.82
C GLU A 43 19.54 -9.88 -9.08
N ARG A 44 18.24 -10.19 -9.20
CA ARG A 44 17.16 -9.53 -8.46
C ARG A 44 17.29 -9.71 -6.95
N ILE A 45 17.64 -10.91 -6.47
CA ILE A 45 17.90 -11.18 -5.05
C ILE A 45 19.14 -10.43 -4.57
N GLU A 46 20.20 -10.37 -5.37
CA GLU A 46 21.43 -9.62 -5.06
C GLU A 46 21.19 -8.12 -4.95
N LEU A 47 20.29 -7.55 -5.77
CA LEU A 47 19.87 -6.15 -5.64
C LEU A 47 19.02 -5.89 -4.40
N LEU A 48 18.14 -6.85 -4.04
CA LEU A 48 17.24 -6.70 -2.92
C LEU A 48 17.96 -6.80 -1.57
N LEU A 49 18.87 -7.77 -1.41
CA LEU A 49 19.48 -8.09 -0.14
C LEU A 49 20.86 -7.43 0.05
N ASP A 50 21.27 -7.30 1.29
CA ASP A 50 22.60 -6.81 1.61
C ASP A 50 23.68 -7.76 1.05
N PRO A 51 24.80 -7.24 0.53
CA PRO A 51 25.82 -8.05 -0.11
C PRO A 51 26.29 -9.21 0.78
N GLY A 52 26.27 -10.44 0.22
CA GLY A 52 26.74 -11.66 0.88
C GLY A 52 25.80 -12.21 1.96
N SER A 53 24.64 -11.59 2.22
CA SER A 53 23.71 -12.05 3.27
C SER A 53 22.81 -13.21 2.85
N PHE A 54 22.65 -13.45 1.55
CA PHE A 54 21.69 -14.44 1.03
C PHE A 54 22.02 -15.86 1.42
N GLN A 55 21.05 -16.55 2.03
CA GLN A 55 21.08 -17.96 2.38
C GLN A 55 19.99 -18.72 1.62
N GLU A 56 20.39 -19.48 0.61
CA GLU A 56 19.46 -20.22 -0.24
C GLU A 56 18.93 -21.49 0.43
N VAL A 57 17.62 -21.71 0.33
CA VAL A 57 16.90 -22.89 0.86
C VAL A 57 16.47 -23.78 -0.28
N GLU A 58 16.68 -25.08 -0.14
CA GLU A 58 16.29 -26.11 -1.15
C GLU A 58 16.87 -25.87 -2.55
N GLN A 59 18.09 -25.34 -2.64
CA GLN A 59 18.80 -25.09 -3.90
C GLN A 59 18.84 -26.31 -4.83
N LEU A 60 19.00 -27.50 -4.28
CA LEU A 60 19.16 -28.75 -5.02
C LEU A 60 17.84 -29.47 -5.31
N ARG A 61 16.71 -28.88 -4.94
CA ARG A 61 15.39 -29.49 -5.16
C ARG A 61 15.04 -29.54 -6.63
N ARG A 62 14.42 -30.67 -7.06
CA ARG A 62 13.92 -30.92 -8.42
C ARG A 62 12.50 -31.45 -8.35
N HIS A 63 11.72 -31.26 -9.42
CA HIS A 63 10.39 -31.85 -9.53
C HIS A 63 10.46 -33.39 -9.68
N ARG A 64 9.34 -34.04 -9.39
CA ARG A 64 9.14 -35.50 -9.54
C ARG A 64 8.17 -35.85 -10.64
N ALA A 65 7.69 -34.85 -11.37
CA ALA A 65 6.71 -35.04 -12.43
C ALA A 65 7.23 -35.97 -13.52
N THR A 66 6.30 -36.74 -14.05
CA THR A 66 6.50 -37.70 -15.18
C THR A 66 5.50 -37.38 -16.28
N GLY A 67 5.82 -37.75 -17.51
CA GLY A 67 5.01 -37.42 -18.67
C GLY A 67 5.37 -36.10 -19.32
N PHE A 68 4.92 -35.91 -20.55
CA PHE A 68 5.17 -34.72 -21.36
C PHE A 68 6.66 -34.30 -21.48
N GLY A 69 7.59 -35.27 -21.32
CA GLY A 69 9.03 -35.07 -21.40
C GLY A 69 9.67 -34.43 -20.14
N LEU A 70 8.95 -34.30 -19.04
CA LEU A 70 9.46 -33.75 -17.79
C LEU A 70 10.48 -34.65 -17.12
N GLU A 71 10.42 -35.99 -17.31
CA GLU A 71 11.39 -36.94 -16.75
C GLU A 71 12.82 -36.69 -17.25
N ALA A 72 12.97 -36.17 -18.47
CA ALA A 72 14.27 -35.83 -19.04
C ALA A 72 14.76 -34.43 -18.71
N LYS A 73 13.90 -33.58 -18.15
CA LYS A 73 14.18 -32.15 -17.85
C LYS A 73 13.97 -31.87 -16.35
N LYS A 74 14.97 -32.17 -15.53
CA LYS A 74 14.92 -31.99 -14.08
C LYS A 74 15.97 -30.95 -13.61
N PRO A 75 15.76 -29.65 -13.90
CA PRO A 75 16.65 -28.60 -13.45
C PRO A 75 16.65 -28.50 -11.92
N TYR A 76 17.78 -28.11 -11.34
CA TYR A 76 17.84 -27.69 -9.96
C TYR A 76 16.97 -26.44 -9.75
N THR A 77 16.57 -26.17 -8.51
CA THR A 77 15.68 -25.09 -8.08
C THR A 77 14.22 -25.21 -8.56
N ASP A 78 13.94 -26.00 -9.58
CA ASP A 78 12.63 -26.15 -10.22
C ASP A 78 11.98 -24.81 -10.66
N GLY A 79 12.82 -23.82 -11.03
CA GLY A 79 12.37 -22.53 -11.54
C GLY A 79 11.99 -21.50 -10.46
N VAL A 80 12.37 -21.73 -9.19
CA VAL A 80 12.26 -20.72 -8.13
C VAL A 80 13.46 -20.75 -7.19
N VAL A 81 14.06 -19.61 -6.94
CA VAL A 81 15.11 -19.41 -5.95
C VAL A 81 14.46 -18.92 -4.66
N THR A 82 14.72 -19.58 -3.56
CA THR A 82 14.07 -19.33 -2.27
C THR A 82 15.11 -19.23 -1.15
N GLY A 83 14.94 -18.30 -0.21
CA GLY A 83 15.88 -18.14 0.89
C GLY A 83 15.56 -16.94 1.78
N TRP A 84 16.55 -16.51 2.52
CA TRP A 84 16.50 -15.31 3.35
C TRP A 84 17.85 -14.59 3.30
N GLY A 85 17.83 -13.33 3.68
CA GLY A 85 19.01 -12.50 3.87
C GLY A 85 18.67 -11.30 4.72
N THR A 86 19.43 -10.21 4.57
CA THR A 86 19.13 -8.96 5.27
C THR A 86 18.91 -7.80 4.31
N VAL A 87 18.13 -6.82 4.76
CA VAL A 87 18.04 -5.48 4.19
C VAL A 87 18.32 -4.52 5.33
N GLU A 88 19.40 -3.74 5.20
CA GLU A 88 19.89 -2.86 6.28
C GLU A 88 20.07 -3.61 7.63
N GLY A 89 20.62 -4.83 7.54
CA GLY A 89 20.87 -5.70 8.68
C GLY A 89 19.64 -6.42 9.25
N ARG A 90 18.42 -6.15 8.74
CA ARG A 90 17.18 -6.77 9.20
C ARG A 90 16.79 -7.94 8.31
N THR A 91 16.34 -9.04 8.92
CA THR A 91 15.98 -10.27 8.19
C THR A 91 14.80 -10.06 7.24
N VAL A 92 14.96 -10.54 6.01
CA VAL A 92 13.92 -10.58 4.99
C VAL A 92 13.92 -11.95 4.32
N PHE A 93 12.76 -12.56 4.18
CA PHE A 93 12.56 -13.77 3.39
C PHE A 93 12.21 -13.41 1.95
N VAL A 94 12.71 -14.20 0.99
CA VAL A 94 12.51 -13.92 -0.43
C VAL A 94 12.31 -15.21 -1.22
N TYR A 95 11.43 -15.13 -2.21
CA TYR A 95 11.43 -16.08 -3.31
C TYR A 95 11.38 -15.33 -4.65
N ALA A 96 12.11 -15.86 -5.65
CA ALA A 96 12.21 -15.25 -6.98
C ALA A 96 11.96 -16.31 -8.05
N HIS A 97 11.00 -16.07 -8.93
CA HIS A 97 10.74 -16.94 -10.08
C HIS A 97 11.87 -16.81 -11.11
N ASP A 98 12.41 -17.92 -11.56
CA ASP A 98 13.40 -17.96 -12.65
C ASP A 98 12.70 -18.28 -13.98
N PHE A 99 12.38 -17.23 -14.73
CA PHE A 99 11.68 -17.36 -16.01
C PHE A 99 12.44 -18.22 -17.04
N ARG A 100 13.77 -18.34 -16.87
CA ARG A 100 14.62 -19.16 -17.74
C ARG A 100 14.30 -20.66 -17.62
N ILE A 101 13.64 -21.09 -16.53
CA ILE A 101 13.27 -22.48 -16.25
C ILE A 101 11.75 -22.63 -16.33
N PHE A 102 11.26 -23.31 -17.32
CA PHE A 102 9.82 -23.55 -17.58
C PHE A 102 8.98 -22.24 -17.64
N GLY A 103 9.58 -21.12 -18.05
CA GLY A 103 8.90 -19.81 -18.04
C GLY A 103 8.46 -19.36 -16.65
N GLY A 104 9.15 -19.77 -15.59
CA GLY A 104 8.78 -19.47 -14.20
C GLY A 104 7.46 -20.12 -13.77
N ALA A 105 6.91 -21.08 -14.55
CA ALA A 105 5.62 -21.70 -14.27
C ALA A 105 5.67 -22.56 -12.99
N LEU A 106 4.64 -22.42 -12.16
CA LEU A 106 4.54 -23.06 -10.86
C LEU A 106 4.13 -24.54 -10.99
N GLY A 107 5.03 -25.45 -10.63
CA GLY A 107 4.77 -26.87 -10.44
C GLY A 107 4.71 -27.24 -8.96
N GLU A 108 4.53 -28.53 -8.64
CA GLU A 108 4.41 -29.02 -7.26
C GLU A 108 5.66 -28.70 -6.41
N ALA A 109 6.87 -29.04 -6.90
CA ALA A 109 8.11 -28.80 -6.18
C ALA A 109 8.40 -27.29 -6.04
N HIS A 110 8.15 -26.52 -7.08
CA HIS A 110 8.22 -25.06 -7.08
C HIS A 110 7.33 -24.47 -5.99
N ALA A 111 6.04 -24.83 -5.97
CA ALA A 111 5.09 -24.37 -4.96
C ALA A 111 5.51 -24.74 -3.54
N THR A 112 5.96 -25.97 -3.32
CA THR A 112 6.33 -26.46 -1.98
C THR A 112 7.55 -25.73 -1.44
N LYS A 113 8.50 -25.31 -2.29
CA LYS A 113 9.61 -24.42 -1.89
C LYS A 113 9.09 -23.06 -1.40
N ILE A 114 8.16 -22.45 -2.14
CA ILE A 114 7.51 -21.19 -1.75
C ILE A 114 6.77 -21.36 -0.41
N HIS A 115 5.95 -22.43 -0.26
CA HIS A 115 5.26 -22.73 0.99
C HIS A 115 6.21 -22.76 2.18
N LYS A 116 7.37 -23.43 2.02
CA LYS A 116 8.38 -23.54 3.08
C LYS A 116 8.93 -22.17 3.48
N ILE A 117 9.26 -21.32 2.51
CA ILE A 117 9.77 -19.97 2.79
C ILE A 117 8.72 -19.11 3.47
N MET A 118 7.46 -19.17 3.03
CA MET A 118 6.36 -18.47 3.67
C MET A 118 6.15 -18.92 5.13
N ASP A 119 6.16 -20.24 5.37
CA ASP A 119 6.04 -20.79 6.73
C ASP A 119 7.23 -20.36 7.63
N MET A 120 8.45 -20.32 7.09
CA MET A 120 9.63 -19.84 7.80
C MET A 120 9.52 -18.33 8.12
N ALA A 121 9.07 -17.51 7.17
CA ALA A 121 8.88 -16.07 7.36
C ALA A 121 7.85 -15.78 8.48
N ILE A 122 6.71 -16.47 8.45
CA ILE A 122 5.68 -16.35 9.49
C ILE A 122 6.23 -16.79 10.87
N ALA A 123 6.93 -17.91 10.92
CA ALA A 123 7.51 -18.44 12.16
C ALA A 123 8.61 -17.54 12.74
N ALA A 124 9.44 -16.96 11.88
CA ALA A 124 10.48 -16.02 12.27
C ALA A 124 9.95 -14.62 12.61
N GLY A 125 8.75 -14.27 12.14
CA GLY A 125 8.18 -12.93 12.27
C GLY A 125 8.99 -11.90 11.49
N ALA A 126 9.25 -12.15 10.20
CA ALA A 126 10.03 -11.28 9.33
C ALA A 126 9.36 -11.09 7.97
N PRO A 127 9.56 -9.92 7.30
CA PRO A 127 8.94 -9.61 6.02
C PRO A 127 9.21 -10.65 4.95
N LEU A 128 8.25 -10.81 4.05
CA LEU A 128 8.33 -11.65 2.86
C LEU A 128 8.27 -10.80 1.59
N VAL A 129 9.26 -10.94 0.71
CA VAL A 129 9.27 -10.33 -0.61
C VAL A 129 9.17 -11.41 -1.68
N SER A 130 8.21 -11.27 -2.59
CA SER A 130 8.06 -12.14 -3.76
C SER A 130 8.47 -11.39 -5.03
N LEU A 131 9.43 -11.95 -5.77
CA LEU A 131 9.92 -11.44 -7.05
C LEU A 131 9.29 -12.30 -8.16
N ASN A 132 8.19 -11.81 -8.71
CA ASN A 132 7.29 -12.59 -9.54
C ASN A 132 7.59 -12.41 -11.03
N ASP A 133 7.92 -13.51 -11.72
CA ASP A 133 8.17 -13.57 -13.16
C ASP A 133 7.82 -14.96 -13.66
N GLY A 134 6.53 -15.22 -13.91
CA GLY A 134 6.09 -16.57 -14.22
C GLY A 134 4.77 -16.67 -14.97
N ALA A 135 4.73 -17.61 -15.91
CA ALA A 135 3.62 -17.84 -16.82
C ALA A 135 2.36 -18.52 -16.18
N GLY A 136 2.27 -18.53 -14.84
CA GLY A 136 1.15 -19.18 -14.14
C GLY A 136 1.40 -20.66 -13.80
N ALA A 137 0.35 -21.50 -13.82
CA ALA A 137 0.46 -22.91 -13.48
C ALA A 137 1.18 -23.71 -14.56
N ARG A 138 2.08 -24.62 -14.15
CA ARG A 138 2.72 -25.61 -15.06
C ARG A 138 1.71 -26.64 -15.50
N ILE A 139 1.15 -26.46 -16.70
CA ILE A 139 0.02 -27.24 -17.21
C ILE A 139 0.32 -28.74 -17.22
N GLN A 140 1.58 -29.13 -17.48
CA GLN A 140 2.03 -30.54 -17.53
C GLN A 140 1.95 -31.26 -16.17
N GLU A 141 1.83 -30.54 -15.08
CA GLU A 141 1.63 -31.10 -13.73
C GLU A 141 0.15 -31.09 -13.29
N GLY A 142 -0.74 -30.59 -14.13
CA GLY A 142 -2.19 -30.65 -13.91
C GLY A 142 -2.65 -30.00 -12.61
N VAL A 143 -3.55 -30.66 -11.88
CA VAL A 143 -4.16 -30.14 -10.65
C VAL A 143 -3.17 -29.94 -9.52
N SER A 144 -2.01 -30.60 -9.52
CA SER A 144 -0.95 -30.38 -8.50
C SER A 144 -0.42 -28.94 -8.52
N ALA A 145 -0.31 -28.35 -9.73
CA ALA A 145 0.06 -26.94 -9.87
C ALA A 145 -0.99 -25.99 -9.27
N LEU A 146 -2.29 -26.29 -9.47
CA LEU A 146 -3.38 -25.50 -8.87
C LEU A 146 -3.41 -25.64 -7.34
N ALA A 147 -3.20 -26.84 -6.81
CA ALA A 147 -3.07 -27.08 -5.38
C ALA A 147 -1.90 -26.28 -4.77
N GLY A 148 -0.81 -26.12 -5.54
CA GLY A 148 0.32 -25.27 -5.18
C GLY A 148 -0.07 -23.81 -4.97
N TYR A 149 -0.84 -23.22 -5.88
CA TYR A 149 -1.38 -21.86 -5.70
C TYR A 149 -2.33 -21.76 -4.49
N GLY A 150 -3.22 -22.73 -4.30
CA GLY A 150 -4.10 -22.77 -3.13
C GLY A 150 -3.32 -22.73 -1.81
N GLY A 151 -2.20 -23.44 -1.73
CA GLY A 151 -1.30 -23.40 -0.57
C GLY A 151 -0.60 -22.06 -0.37
N ILE A 152 -0.29 -21.32 -1.43
CA ILE A 152 0.25 -19.95 -1.36
C ILE A 152 -0.84 -19.00 -0.84
N PHE A 153 -2.05 -19.02 -1.41
CA PHE A 153 -3.16 -18.14 -0.99
C PHE A 153 -3.51 -18.31 0.49
N GLN A 154 -3.54 -19.54 0.98
CA GLN A 154 -3.77 -19.83 2.40
C GLN A 154 -2.69 -19.16 3.27
N ARG A 155 -1.43 -19.21 2.85
CA ARG A 155 -0.31 -18.62 3.59
C ARG A 155 -0.31 -17.10 3.51
N ASN A 156 -0.62 -16.51 2.34
CA ASN A 156 -0.81 -15.06 2.24
C ASN A 156 -1.87 -14.58 3.25
N THR A 157 -3.01 -15.27 3.32
CA THR A 157 -4.08 -14.92 4.26
C THR A 157 -3.65 -15.07 5.72
N ARG A 158 -2.88 -16.12 6.05
CA ARG A 158 -2.37 -16.34 7.42
C ARG A 158 -1.26 -15.35 7.81
N ALA A 159 -0.50 -14.85 6.84
CA ALA A 159 0.55 -13.85 7.05
C ALA A 159 0.00 -12.42 7.12
N SER A 160 -1.21 -12.19 6.59
CA SER A 160 -1.85 -10.87 6.55
C SER A 160 -2.00 -10.29 7.95
N GLY A 161 -1.48 -9.08 8.15
CA GLY A 161 -1.42 -8.41 9.45
C GLY A 161 -0.50 -9.07 10.49
N VAL A 162 0.31 -10.05 10.09
CA VAL A 162 1.31 -10.71 10.95
C VAL A 162 2.73 -10.31 10.58
N ILE A 163 3.06 -10.40 9.30
CA ILE A 163 4.33 -9.95 8.72
C ILE A 163 4.04 -9.12 7.46
N PRO A 164 4.84 -8.10 7.14
CA PRO A 164 4.73 -7.39 5.87
C PRO A 164 4.96 -8.32 4.68
N GLN A 165 4.09 -8.24 3.69
CA GLN A 165 4.15 -9.02 2.46
C GLN A 165 4.24 -8.06 1.25
N ILE A 166 5.30 -8.18 0.46
CA ILE A 166 5.55 -7.32 -0.70
C ILE A 166 5.67 -8.18 -1.95
N SER A 167 4.86 -7.87 -2.95
CA SER A 167 4.92 -8.50 -4.26
C SER A 167 5.51 -7.57 -5.31
N VAL A 168 6.56 -8.01 -5.98
CA VAL A 168 7.23 -7.26 -7.07
C VAL A 168 7.00 -8.02 -8.37
N MET A 169 6.29 -7.39 -9.30
CA MET A 169 5.95 -7.98 -10.58
C MET A 169 7.01 -7.58 -11.61
N LEU A 170 7.77 -8.55 -12.08
CA LEU A 170 8.93 -8.39 -12.96
C LEU A 170 8.75 -9.13 -14.29
N GLY A 171 7.55 -9.62 -14.54
CA GLY A 171 7.17 -10.32 -15.73
C GLY A 171 5.67 -10.60 -15.81
N PRO A 172 5.20 -11.34 -16.83
CA PRO A 172 3.81 -11.69 -16.96
C PRO A 172 3.35 -12.60 -15.81
N CYS A 173 2.19 -12.32 -15.25
CA CYS A 173 1.55 -13.12 -14.20
C CYS A 173 0.07 -13.28 -14.52
N ALA A 174 -0.33 -14.49 -14.89
CA ALA A 174 -1.68 -14.80 -15.31
C ALA A 174 -2.38 -15.80 -14.39
N GLY A 175 -3.70 -15.72 -14.28
CA GLY A 175 -4.53 -16.64 -13.53
C GLY A 175 -4.19 -16.66 -12.04
N GLY A 176 -3.88 -17.82 -11.48
CA GLY A 176 -3.51 -17.99 -10.07
C GLY A 176 -2.33 -17.14 -9.63
N ALA A 177 -1.39 -16.83 -10.51
CA ALA A 177 -0.24 -15.97 -10.22
C ALA A 177 -0.64 -14.51 -9.91
N ALA A 178 -1.79 -14.04 -10.39
CA ALA A 178 -2.28 -12.68 -10.14
C ALA A 178 -3.02 -12.56 -8.79
N TYR A 179 -3.57 -13.64 -8.25
CA TYR A 179 -4.29 -13.59 -6.97
C TYR A 179 -3.36 -13.45 -5.75
N SER A 180 -2.22 -14.15 -5.75
CA SER A 180 -1.28 -14.06 -4.61
C SER A 180 -0.80 -12.63 -4.36
N PRO A 181 -0.32 -11.85 -5.36
CA PRO A 181 0.02 -10.45 -5.18
C PRO A 181 -1.14 -9.59 -4.63
N ALA A 182 -2.36 -9.81 -5.12
CA ALA A 182 -3.55 -9.09 -4.65
C ALA A 182 -3.90 -9.35 -3.17
N LEU A 183 -3.38 -10.45 -2.58
CA LEU A 183 -3.52 -10.79 -1.17
C LEU A 183 -2.39 -10.21 -0.30
N THR A 184 -1.35 -9.61 -0.89
CA THR A 184 -0.22 -9.02 -0.16
C THR A 184 -0.49 -7.55 0.18
N ASP A 185 0.38 -6.96 1.00
CA ASP A 185 0.20 -5.59 1.46
C ASP A 185 0.53 -4.56 0.38
N PHE A 186 1.60 -4.81 -0.39
CA PHE A 186 2.04 -3.92 -1.47
C PHE A 186 2.35 -4.69 -2.75
N VAL A 187 1.97 -4.10 -3.88
CA VAL A 187 2.29 -4.58 -5.23
C VAL A 187 3.09 -3.52 -5.97
N PHE A 188 4.30 -3.90 -6.37
CA PHE A 188 5.19 -3.13 -7.24
C PHE A 188 5.14 -3.71 -8.65
N MET A 189 5.15 -2.86 -9.67
CA MET A 189 5.18 -3.30 -11.07
C MET A 189 6.23 -2.53 -11.86
N VAL A 190 6.87 -3.21 -12.82
CA VAL A 190 7.75 -2.58 -13.80
C VAL A 190 7.00 -2.39 -15.11
N ARG A 191 7.01 -1.16 -15.65
CA ARG A 191 6.35 -0.84 -16.92
C ARG A 191 6.91 -1.69 -18.05
N GLU A 192 6.11 -1.91 -19.08
CA GLU A 192 6.41 -2.69 -20.29
C GLU A 192 6.74 -4.19 -20.05
N THR A 193 7.39 -4.56 -18.97
CA THR A 193 7.84 -5.93 -18.72
C THR A 193 6.92 -6.75 -17.84
N SER A 194 6.11 -6.11 -17.00
CA SER A 194 5.20 -6.80 -16.09
C SER A 194 3.73 -6.62 -16.45
N GLN A 195 2.96 -7.69 -16.35
CA GLN A 195 1.52 -7.69 -16.55
C GLN A 195 0.84 -8.61 -15.52
N MET A 196 -0.35 -8.21 -15.08
CA MET A 196 -1.24 -9.02 -14.23
C MET A 196 -2.63 -9.08 -14.85
N PHE A 197 -3.16 -10.27 -15.04
CA PHE A 197 -4.57 -10.48 -15.48
C PHE A 197 -5.05 -11.87 -15.12
N ILE A 198 -6.35 -12.04 -14.97
CA ILE A 198 -6.94 -13.37 -14.70
C ILE A 198 -6.86 -14.25 -15.95
N THR A 199 -7.22 -13.68 -17.10
CA THR A 199 -7.14 -14.34 -18.41
C THR A 199 -6.47 -13.41 -19.41
N GLY A 200 -5.57 -13.97 -20.22
CA GLY A 200 -4.81 -13.19 -21.20
C GLY A 200 -5.66 -12.72 -22.40
N PRO A 201 -5.08 -11.82 -23.23
CA PRO A 201 -5.77 -11.20 -24.38
C PRO A 201 -6.41 -12.22 -25.35
N ASP A 202 -5.76 -13.36 -25.60
CA ASP A 202 -6.30 -14.38 -26.52
C ASP A 202 -7.62 -14.99 -26.02
N VAL A 203 -7.72 -15.21 -24.71
CA VAL A 203 -8.96 -15.71 -24.08
C VAL A 203 -10.04 -14.65 -24.08
N VAL A 204 -9.69 -13.39 -23.77
CA VAL A 204 -10.61 -12.24 -23.84
C VAL A 204 -11.18 -12.15 -25.27
N LYS A 205 -10.33 -12.16 -26.29
CA LYS A 205 -10.77 -12.14 -27.71
C LYS A 205 -11.69 -13.31 -28.05
N ALA A 206 -11.36 -14.51 -27.59
CA ALA A 206 -12.15 -15.70 -27.88
C ALA A 206 -13.55 -15.68 -27.25
N VAL A 207 -13.69 -15.06 -26.05
CA VAL A 207 -14.94 -15.08 -25.27
C VAL A 207 -15.79 -13.84 -25.52
N THR A 208 -15.18 -12.62 -25.53
CA THR A 208 -15.90 -11.35 -25.64
C THR A 208 -15.79 -10.70 -27.02
N GLY A 209 -14.83 -11.13 -27.85
CA GLY A 209 -14.52 -10.52 -29.13
C GLY A 209 -13.67 -9.24 -29.05
N GLU A 210 -13.28 -8.83 -27.83
CA GLU A 210 -12.45 -7.63 -27.62
C GLU A 210 -10.99 -7.88 -27.99
N GLU A 211 -10.40 -6.96 -28.72
CA GLU A 211 -8.97 -6.99 -29.06
C GLU A 211 -8.21 -6.00 -28.18
N ILE A 212 -7.23 -6.50 -27.40
CA ILE A 212 -6.43 -5.70 -26.49
C ILE A 212 -5.01 -6.25 -26.38
N THR A 213 -4.03 -5.39 -26.15
CA THR A 213 -2.64 -5.80 -25.88
C THR A 213 -2.49 -6.28 -24.42
N GLN A 214 -1.41 -7.00 -24.12
CA GLN A 214 -1.11 -7.42 -22.74
C GLN A 214 -0.98 -6.20 -21.79
N ASN A 215 -0.26 -5.16 -22.20
CA ASN A 215 -0.12 -3.93 -21.40
C ASN A 215 -1.45 -3.17 -21.28
N GLY A 216 -2.25 -3.13 -22.34
CA GLY A 216 -3.57 -2.50 -22.28
C GLY A 216 -4.57 -3.24 -21.40
N LEU A 217 -4.44 -4.57 -21.27
CA LEU A 217 -5.32 -5.38 -20.41
C LEU A 217 -4.91 -5.32 -18.93
N GLY A 218 -3.61 -5.42 -18.64
CA GLY A 218 -3.15 -5.56 -17.26
C GLY A 218 -1.68 -5.15 -17.07
N GLY A 219 -1.21 -4.13 -17.79
CA GLY A 219 0.10 -3.52 -17.56
C GLY A 219 0.14 -2.67 -16.31
N ALA A 220 1.35 -2.22 -15.94
CA ALA A 220 1.59 -1.46 -14.72
C ALA A 220 0.73 -0.19 -14.63
N ASP A 221 0.60 0.57 -15.73
CA ASP A 221 -0.17 1.81 -15.73
C ASP A 221 -1.68 1.56 -15.57
N VAL A 222 -2.25 0.51 -16.17
CA VAL A 222 -3.65 0.13 -15.98
C VAL A 222 -3.94 -0.15 -14.50
N HIS A 223 -3.05 -0.88 -13.85
CA HIS A 223 -3.21 -1.22 -12.43
C HIS A 223 -2.89 -0.07 -11.49
N ALA A 224 -2.00 0.85 -11.87
CA ALA A 224 -1.64 2.02 -11.07
C ALA A 224 -2.65 3.18 -11.20
N GLU A 225 -3.45 3.25 -12.29
CA GLU A 225 -4.36 4.37 -12.53
C GLU A 225 -5.83 4.00 -12.46
N THR A 226 -6.18 2.77 -12.92
CA THR A 226 -7.58 2.37 -13.10
C THR A 226 -8.05 1.37 -12.07
N SER A 227 -7.35 0.26 -11.90
CA SER A 227 -7.82 -0.83 -11.03
C SER A 227 -7.37 -0.72 -9.58
N GLY A 228 -6.33 0.08 -9.29
CA GLY A 228 -5.78 0.21 -7.94
C GLY A 228 -5.07 -1.05 -7.41
N VAL A 229 -4.74 -2.03 -8.26
CA VAL A 229 -4.00 -3.22 -7.84
C VAL A 229 -2.52 -2.91 -7.60
N CYS A 230 -1.94 -2.04 -8.43
CA CYS A 230 -0.53 -1.64 -8.34
C CYS A 230 -0.37 -0.43 -7.44
N HIS A 231 0.44 -0.57 -6.39
CA HIS A 231 0.74 0.52 -5.46
C HIS A 231 1.84 1.43 -6.00
N PHE A 232 2.82 0.85 -6.71
CA PHE A 232 4.01 1.54 -7.21
C PHE A 232 4.41 1.02 -8.59
N ALA A 233 4.60 1.92 -9.56
CA ALA A 233 4.98 1.59 -10.94
C ALA A 233 6.27 2.32 -11.34
N TYR A 234 7.29 1.56 -11.73
CA TYR A 234 8.62 2.05 -12.10
C TYR A 234 9.00 1.66 -13.52
N ASP A 235 10.02 2.32 -14.09
CA ASP A 235 10.42 2.10 -15.48
C ASP A 235 11.41 0.94 -15.64
N ASP A 236 12.13 0.58 -14.57
CA ASP A 236 13.15 -0.47 -14.57
C ASP A 236 13.16 -1.29 -13.27
N GLU A 237 13.78 -2.47 -13.31
CA GLU A 237 13.83 -3.41 -12.19
C GLU A 237 14.73 -2.91 -11.05
N GLU A 238 15.84 -2.22 -11.36
CA GLU A 238 16.80 -1.71 -10.39
C GLU A 238 16.17 -0.64 -9.50
N THR A 239 15.52 0.35 -10.11
CA THR A 239 14.78 1.39 -9.40
C THR A 239 13.65 0.78 -8.58
N CYS A 240 12.88 -0.14 -9.17
CA CYS A 240 11.77 -0.81 -8.50
C CYS A 240 12.24 -1.56 -7.24
N ILE A 241 13.35 -2.30 -7.31
CA ILE A 241 13.90 -3.06 -6.17
C ILE A 241 14.50 -2.11 -5.12
N ALA A 242 15.14 -1.01 -5.54
CA ALA A 242 15.63 0.00 -4.61
C ALA A 242 14.49 0.61 -3.77
N GLU A 243 13.35 0.88 -4.39
CA GLU A 243 12.16 1.40 -3.71
C GLU A 243 11.51 0.36 -2.79
N VAL A 244 11.59 -0.93 -3.10
CA VAL A 244 11.21 -2.00 -2.16
C VAL A 244 12.09 -1.97 -0.91
N ARG A 245 13.41 -1.75 -1.05
CA ARG A 245 14.32 -1.57 0.09
C ARG A 245 13.95 -0.34 0.92
N TYR A 246 13.63 0.77 0.26
CA TYR A 246 13.18 1.99 0.94
C TYR A 246 11.87 1.75 1.72
N LEU A 247 10.87 1.11 1.12
CA LEU A 247 9.65 0.73 1.83
C LEU A 247 9.97 -0.16 3.05
N LEU A 248 10.82 -1.17 2.90
CA LEU A 248 11.23 -2.05 4.01
C LEU A 248 11.90 -1.25 5.15
N SER A 249 12.61 -0.15 4.86
CA SER A 249 13.22 0.71 5.89
C SER A 249 12.20 1.43 6.77
N THR A 250 10.94 1.55 6.31
CA THR A 250 9.84 2.18 7.05
C THR A 250 8.96 1.19 7.79
N LEU A 251 9.06 -0.11 7.50
CA LEU A 251 8.17 -1.14 8.06
C LEU A 251 8.80 -1.86 9.26
N PRO A 252 8.00 -2.27 10.26
CA PRO A 252 8.47 -3.16 11.32
C PRO A 252 8.75 -4.56 10.76
N GLN A 253 9.43 -5.41 11.54
CA GLN A 253 9.63 -6.81 11.16
C GLN A 253 8.31 -7.60 11.16
N ASN A 254 7.42 -7.28 12.09
CA ASN A 254 6.14 -7.96 12.27
C ASN A 254 5.18 -7.09 13.10
N ASN A 255 3.97 -7.56 13.29
CA ASN A 255 2.91 -6.87 14.03
C ASN A 255 3.14 -6.70 15.55
N ARG A 256 4.24 -7.22 16.10
CA ARG A 256 4.58 -7.10 17.53
C ARG A 256 5.68 -6.08 17.78
N GLU A 257 6.25 -5.54 16.74
CA GLU A 257 7.33 -4.56 16.80
C GLU A 257 6.84 -3.19 16.32
N ALA A 258 7.48 -2.15 16.78
CA ALA A 258 7.29 -0.80 16.25
C ALA A 258 8.11 -0.61 14.96
N PRO A 259 7.70 0.30 14.07
CA PRO A 259 8.53 0.71 12.95
C PRO A 259 9.91 1.22 13.38
N PRO A 260 10.95 1.08 12.54
CA PRO A 260 12.29 1.52 12.88
C PRO A 260 12.37 3.05 12.98
N VAL A 261 13.09 3.53 13.99
CA VAL A 261 13.38 4.95 14.19
C VAL A 261 14.68 5.30 13.49
N ALA A 262 14.73 6.44 12.80
CA ALA A 262 15.93 6.95 12.13
C ALA A 262 16.23 8.37 12.58
N ALA A 263 17.51 8.68 12.76
CA ALA A 263 17.94 10.07 12.99
C ALA A 263 17.93 10.83 11.66
N THR A 264 16.91 11.65 11.43
CA THR A 264 16.74 12.41 10.19
C THR A 264 17.48 13.75 10.19
N GLY A 265 17.85 14.23 11.38
CA GLY A 265 18.52 15.53 11.56
C GLY A 265 17.58 16.74 11.43
N ASP A 266 16.29 16.53 11.19
CA ASP A 266 15.27 17.59 11.14
C ASP A 266 14.63 17.77 12.53
N PRO A 267 14.82 18.92 13.21
CA PRO A 267 14.35 19.10 14.58
C PRO A 267 12.83 19.01 14.72
N ALA A 268 12.35 18.36 15.78
CA ALA A 268 10.92 18.31 16.10
C ALA A 268 10.32 19.70 16.33
N GLU A 269 11.13 20.62 16.85
CA GLU A 269 10.74 22.00 17.19
C GLU A 269 10.79 22.96 15.99
N ARG A 270 11.10 22.47 14.79
CA ARG A 270 11.11 23.29 13.57
C ARG A 270 9.71 23.87 13.29
N ARG A 271 9.61 25.20 13.37
CA ARG A 271 8.41 25.93 12.93
C ARG A 271 8.38 26.04 11.41
N THR A 272 7.20 26.03 10.83
CA THR A 272 6.97 26.05 9.38
C THR A 272 6.10 27.23 8.98
N GLU A 273 6.72 28.40 8.89
CA GLU A 273 6.03 29.66 8.52
C GLU A 273 5.39 29.59 7.12
N ALA A 274 5.92 28.74 6.22
CA ALA A 274 5.35 28.53 4.89
C ALA A 274 3.89 28.05 4.92
N LEU A 275 3.48 27.35 5.98
CA LEU A 275 2.10 26.85 6.12
C LEU A 275 1.07 27.98 6.25
N LEU A 276 1.46 29.19 6.67
CA LEU A 276 0.58 30.34 6.74
C LEU A 276 0.05 30.79 5.37
N ASP A 277 0.83 30.55 4.30
CA ASP A 277 0.52 31.00 2.94
C ASP A 277 0.14 29.84 2.00
N LEU A 278 0.49 28.60 2.32
CA LEU A 278 0.26 27.45 1.45
C LEU A 278 -1.22 27.09 1.27
N VAL A 279 -2.01 27.23 2.34
CA VAL A 279 -3.43 26.92 2.30
C VAL A 279 -4.25 28.20 2.18
N PRO A 280 -4.89 28.46 1.02
CA PRO A 280 -5.68 29.67 0.83
C PRO A 280 -6.88 29.71 1.79
N ALA A 281 -7.13 30.90 2.36
CA ALA A 281 -8.34 31.12 3.17
C ALA A 281 -9.63 31.02 2.34
N ASP A 282 -9.58 31.32 1.03
CA ASP A 282 -10.71 31.09 0.11
C ASP A 282 -10.90 29.59 -0.13
N GLY A 283 -11.99 29.05 0.37
CA GLY A 283 -12.37 27.65 0.24
C GLY A 283 -12.52 27.13 -1.19
N ASN A 284 -12.71 28.01 -2.18
CA ASN A 284 -12.86 27.64 -3.59
C ASN A 284 -11.52 27.58 -4.34
N ARG A 285 -10.44 28.09 -3.75
CA ARG A 285 -9.11 28.06 -4.35
C ARG A 285 -8.41 26.76 -4.05
N PRO A 286 -8.07 25.93 -5.07
CA PRO A 286 -7.34 24.69 -4.85
C PRO A 286 -5.88 24.95 -4.46
N TYR A 287 -5.28 24.00 -3.75
CA TYR A 287 -3.84 23.95 -3.45
C TYR A 287 -3.38 22.49 -3.43
N ASP A 288 -2.09 22.27 -3.54
CA ASP A 288 -1.51 20.92 -3.48
C ASP A 288 -1.21 20.53 -2.02
N MET A 289 -1.89 19.53 -1.51
CA MET A 289 -1.70 19.00 -0.16
C MET A 289 -0.30 18.39 0.04
N ARG A 290 0.36 17.94 -1.04
CA ARG A 290 1.74 17.42 -0.96
C ARG A 290 2.69 18.45 -0.39
N ARG A 291 2.55 19.72 -0.78
CA ARG A 291 3.36 20.81 -0.24
C ARG A 291 3.16 21.02 1.28
N VAL A 292 1.95 20.79 1.77
CA VAL A 292 1.68 20.83 3.21
C VAL A 292 2.35 19.65 3.92
N ILE A 293 2.30 18.47 3.33
CA ILE A 293 2.98 17.28 3.86
C ILE A 293 4.49 17.50 3.92
N GLU A 294 5.10 18.02 2.84
CA GLU A 294 6.54 18.32 2.76
C GLU A 294 7.02 19.24 3.88
N GLU A 295 6.21 20.24 4.25
CA GLU A 295 6.52 21.16 5.36
C GLU A 295 6.42 20.50 6.75
N ILE A 296 5.57 19.50 6.91
CA ILE A 296 5.32 18.85 8.20
C ILE A 296 6.34 17.74 8.48
N VAL A 297 6.65 16.90 7.49
CA VAL A 297 7.46 15.69 7.67
C VAL A 297 8.96 15.97 7.69
N ASP A 298 9.75 15.01 8.13
CA ASP A 298 11.20 15.13 8.21
C ASP A 298 11.80 15.30 6.82
N ASN A 299 12.59 16.35 6.62
CA ASN A 299 13.27 16.70 5.37
C ASN A 299 12.35 16.83 4.14
N GLY A 300 11.03 16.89 4.33
CA GLY A 300 10.05 16.87 3.25
C GLY A 300 9.94 15.52 2.53
N GLU A 301 10.46 14.44 3.09
CA GLU A 301 10.53 13.11 2.46
C GLU A 301 9.34 12.23 2.88
N TYR A 302 8.65 11.65 1.90
CA TYR A 302 7.57 10.69 2.12
C TYR A 302 7.44 9.73 0.93
N LEU A 303 6.85 8.56 1.17
CA LEU A 303 6.51 7.56 0.15
C LEU A 303 5.01 7.57 -0.07
N GLU A 304 4.55 8.14 -1.20
CA GLU A 304 3.13 8.15 -1.56
C GLU A 304 2.69 6.81 -2.13
N ILE A 305 1.62 6.25 -1.59
CA ILE A 305 1.06 4.94 -1.97
C ILE A 305 -0.13 5.17 -2.88
N HIS A 306 -0.20 4.47 -4.02
CA HIS A 306 -1.23 4.68 -5.04
C HIS A 306 -1.30 6.13 -5.54
N GLU A 307 -0.16 6.75 -5.80
CA GLU A 307 -0.08 8.16 -6.23
C GLU A 307 -1.04 8.49 -7.39
N ARG A 308 -1.15 7.58 -8.36
CA ARG A 308 -1.92 7.78 -9.60
C ARG A 308 -3.36 7.25 -9.53
N TRP A 309 -3.71 6.48 -8.50
CA TRP A 309 -5.08 5.97 -8.31
C TRP A 309 -5.81 6.75 -7.23
N SER A 310 -7.05 7.19 -7.53
CA SER A 310 -7.86 7.98 -6.59
C SER A 310 -7.07 9.13 -5.96
N ALA A 311 -6.51 9.99 -6.81
CA ALA A 311 -5.60 11.06 -6.42
C ALA A 311 -6.26 12.17 -5.57
N ASN A 312 -7.58 12.12 -5.36
CA ASN A 312 -8.34 12.99 -4.47
C ASN A 312 -8.10 12.69 -2.98
N VAL A 313 -7.45 11.56 -2.65
CA VAL A 313 -6.93 11.24 -1.31
C VAL A 313 -5.48 10.78 -1.43
N LEU A 314 -4.60 11.34 -0.62
CA LEU A 314 -3.20 10.95 -0.46
C LEU A 314 -3.09 9.95 0.69
N CYS A 315 -2.33 8.89 0.48
CA CYS A 315 -1.88 7.97 1.51
C CYS A 315 -0.37 7.88 1.42
N ALA A 316 0.35 8.12 2.51
CA ALA A 316 1.81 8.11 2.47
C ALA A 316 2.43 7.60 3.77
N LEU A 317 3.60 6.99 3.66
CA LEU A 317 4.49 6.74 4.80
C LEU A 317 5.55 7.83 4.83
N ALA A 318 5.77 8.41 6.00
CA ALA A 318 6.77 9.45 6.21
C ALA A 318 7.41 9.30 7.59
N ARG A 319 8.36 10.17 7.91
CA ARG A 319 8.92 10.29 9.25
C ARG A 319 8.58 11.64 9.86
N LEU A 320 8.31 11.62 11.15
CA LEU A 320 8.18 12.84 11.97
C LEU A 320 8.96 12.62 13.26
N ASP A 321 9.97 13.48 13.51
CA ASP A 321 10.93 13.30 14.59
C ASP A 321 11.59 11.90 14.56
N GLY A 322 11.96 11.44 13.35
CA GLY A 322 12.58 10.14 13.10
C GLY A 322 11.65 8.93 13.17
N HIS A 323 10.42 9.09 13.64
CA HIS A 323 9.42 8.01 13.78
C HIS A 323 8.55 7.90 12.54
N VAL A 324 8.28 6.68 12.10
CA VAL A 324 7.40 6.43 10.96
C VAL A 324 5.95 6.73 11.32
N VAL A 325 5.27 7.44 10.42
CA VAL A 325 3.84 7.77 10.50
C VAL A 325 3.15 7.47 9.19
N GLY A 326 1.89 7.08 9.25
CA GLY A 326 0.98 6.99 8.11
C GLY A 326 0.19 8.30 7.97
N LEU A 327 0.24 8.88 6.78
CA LEU A 327 -0.51 10.09 6.45
C LEU A 327 -1.70 9.74 5.57
N VAL A 328 -2.88 10.25 5.93
CA VAL A 328 -4.09 10.23 5.10
C VAL A 328 -4.55 11.66 4.92
N ALA A 329 -4.63 12.15 3.68
CA ALA A 329 -4.94 13.55 3.45
C ALA A 329 -5.87 13.73 2.24
N ASN A 330 -6.79 14.70 2.29
CA ASN A 330 -7.56 15.09 1.12
C ASN A 330 -6.70 15.92 0.17
N GLN A 331 -6.84 15.73 -1.15
CA GLN A 331 -6.12 16.51 -2.17
C GLN A 331 -7.06 17.46 -2.89
N PRO A 332 -7.10 18.75 -2.52
CA PRO A 332 -8.03 19.72 -3.12
C PRO A 332 -7.82 19.98 -4.60
N GLN A 333 -6.63 19.68 -5.15
CA GLN A 333 -6.39 19.80 -6.59
C GLN A 333 -7.09 18.71 -7.41
N SER A 334 -7.44 17.58 -6.77
CA SER A 334 -8.13 16.48 -7.43
C SER A 334 -9.56 16.37 -6.87
N LEU A 335 -10.57 16.54 -7.72
CA LEU A 335 -12.00 16.48 -7.33
C LEU A 335 -12.32 17.30 -6.06
N ALA A 336 -11.61 18.42 -5.83
CA ALA A 336 -11.75 19.25 -4.64
C ALA A 336 -11.54 18.50 -3.29
N GLY A 337 -10.89 17.35 -3.28
CA GLY A 337 -10.67 16.54 -2.09
C GLY A 337 -11.88 15.75 -1.58
N VAL A 338 -12.95 15.60 -2.39
CA VAL A 338 -14.13 14.78 -2.02
C VAL A 338 -13.75 13.32 -1.82
N LEU A 339 -14.56 12.58 -1.06
CA LEU A 339 -14.46 11.13 -0.97
C LEU A 339 -15.36 10.46 -2.01
N ASP A 340 -14.77 9.68 -2.89
CA ASP A 340 -15.46 8.78 -3.82
C ASP A 340 -15.21 7.32 -3.42
N ILE A 341 -15.70 6.38 -4.24
CA ILE A 341 -15.53 4.95 -4.00
C ILE A 341 -14.05 4.59 -3.90
N GLY A 342 -13.24 5.01 -4.88
CA GLY A 342 -11.83 4.66 -4.93
C GLY A 342 -11.02 5.27 -3.77
N ALA A 343 -11.26 6.55 -3.44
CA ALA A 343 -10.64 7.21 -2.28
C ALA A 343 -10.98 6.51 -0.97
N SER A 344 -12.24 6.09 -0.81
CA SER A 344 -12.68 5.35 0.37
C SER A 344 -11.97 3.99 0.52
N GLU A 345 -11.81 3.26 -0.57
CA GLU A 345 -11.09 1.97 -0.58
C GLU A 345 -9.59 2.12 -0.34
N LYS A 346 -8.95 3.08 -1.03
CA LYS A 346 -7.54 3.42 -0.86
C LYS A 346 -7.21 3.74 0.59
N ALA A 347 -7.93 4.71 1.17
CA ALA A 347 -7.71 5.14 2.55
C ALA A 347 -8.04 4.03 3.56
N ALA A 348 -9.14 3.28 3.37
CA ALA A 348 -9.51 2.18 4.28
C ALA A 348 -8.42 1.10 4.34
N ARG A 349 -7.90 0.68 3.19
CA ARG A 349 -6.83 -0.31 3.10
C ARG A 349 -5.55 0.17 3.78
N PHE A 350 -5.19 1.44 3.55
CA PHE A 350 -4.00 2.03 4.15
C PHE A 350 -4.10 2.18 5.67
N VAL A 351 -5.24 2.64 6.19
CA VAL A 351 -5.50 2.74 7.64
C VAL A 351 -5.40 1.37 8.30
N GLN A 352 -6.00 0.32 7.70
CA GLN A 352 -5.91 -1.05 8.22
C GLN A 352 -4.47 -1.58 8.21
N PHE A 353 -3.70 -1.27 7.17
CA PHE A 353 -2.29 -1.62 7.09
C PHE A 353 -1.49 -0.95 8.21
N CYS A 354 -1.64 0.36 8.40
CA CYS A 354 -0.96 1.10 9.46
C CYS A 354 -1.30 0.53 10.85
N ASP A 355 -2.57 0.24 11.10
CA ASP A 355 -3.00 -0.35 12.38
C ASP A 355 -2.41 -1.75 12.60
N ALA A 356 -2.40 -2.60 11.57
CA ALA A 356 -1.83 -3.95 11.65
C ALA A 356 -0.32 -3.95 11.97
N PHE A 357 0.40 -2.90 11.59
CA PHE A 357 1.85 -2.81 11.72
C PHE A 357 2.33 -1.69 12.67
N ASN A 358 1.49 -1.28 13.61
CA ASN A 358 1.83 -0.32 14.68
C ASN A 358 2.34 1.03 14.17
N ILE A 359 1.84 1.49 13.02
CA ILE A 359 2.19 2.78 12.42
C ILE A 359 1.17 3.82 12.86
N PRO A 360 1.54 4.85 13.63
CA PRO A 360 0.64 5.94 14.01
C PRO A 360 0.07 6.66 12.79
N LEU A 361 -1.17 7.14 12.88
CA LEU A 361 -1.88 7.81 11.81
C LEU A 361 -1.99 9.31 12.08
N ILE A 362 -1.72 10.11 11.05
CA ILE A 362 -2.02 11.55 11.01
C ILE A 362 -2.96 11.77 9.82
N THR A 363 -4.13 12.34 10.10
CA THR A 363 -5.14 12.65 9.08
C THR A 363 -5.19 14.15 8.85
N LEU A 364 -4.94 14.60 7.62
CA LEU A 364 -4.99 16.01 7.21
C LEU A 364 -6.29 16.27 6.45
N VAL A 365 -7.22 17.01 7.07
CA VAL A 365 -8.59 17.12 6.61
C VAL A 365 -8.82 18.43 5.85
N ASP A 366 -9.25 18.31 4.59
CA ASP A 366 -9.87 19.36 3.77
C ASP A 366 -10.90 18.73 2.85
N VAL A 367 -12.06 18.37 3.41
CA VAL A 367 -13.07 17.55 2.74
C VAL A 367 -14.42 18.25 2.64
N PRO A 368 -14.92 18.55 1.42
CA PRO A 368 -16.24 19.16 1.23
C PRO A 368 -17.42 18.17 1.32
N GLY A 369 -17.15 16.86 1.29
CA GLY A 369 -18.20 15.83 1.33
C GLY A 369 -17.80 14.54 0.62
N PHE A 370 -18.76 13.63 0.52
CA PHE A 370 -18.70 12.51 -0.44
C PHE A 370 -19.10 13.00 -1.82
N LEU A 371 -18.55 12.38 -2.87
CA LEU A 371 -18.89 12.71 -4.26
C LEU A 371 -20.36 12.35 -4.55
N PRO A 372 -21.23 13.34 -4.87
CA PRO A 372 -22.61 13.04 -5.23
C PRO A 372 -22.69 12.52 -6.66
N GLY A 373 -23.68 11.72 -6.97
CA GLY A 373 -23.98 11.29 -8.33
C GLY A 373 -24.56 9.89 -8.42
N VAL A 374 -25.32 9.64 -9.49
CA VAL A 374 -25.96 8.34 -9.73
C VAL A 374 -24.95 7.20 -9.79
N ASP A 375 -23.82 7.41 -10.48
CA ASP A 375 -22.77 6.39 -10.61
C ASP A 375 -22.15 6.04 -9.26
N GLN A 376 -21.97 7.00 -8.36
CA GLN A 376 -21.46 6.76 -7.01
C GLN A 376 -22.48 5.98 -6.18
N GLU A 377 -23.74 6.39 -6.20
CA GLU A 377 -24.81 5.69 -5.44
C GLU A 377 -25.02 4.27 -5.97
N HIS A 378 -25.13 4.08 -7.28
CA HIS A 378 -25.29 2.76 -7.90
C HIS A 378 -24.01 1.92 -7.79
N GLY A 379 -22.83 2.53 -7.79
CA GLY A 379 -21.56 1.88 -7.54
C GLY A 379 -21.35 1.45 -6.08
N GLY A 380 -22.21 1.92 -5.16
CA GLY A 380 -22.21 1.53 -3.75
C GLY A 380 -21.34 2.40 -2.86
N ILE A 381 -21.32 3.72 -3.06
CA ILE A 381 -20.56 4.67 -2.23
C ILE A 381 -20.83 4.50 -0.73
N ILE A 382 -22.07 4.15 -0.33
CA ILE A 382 -22.41 3.88 1.08
C ILE A 382 -21.61 2.70 1.62
N ARG A 383 -21.54 1.61 0.86
CA ARG A 383 -20.80 0.40 1.25
C ARG A 383 -19.28 0.65 1.28
N HIS A 384 -18.75 1.36 0.27
CA HIS A 384 -17.32 1.66 0.19
C HIS A 384 -16.89 2.74 1.19
N GLY A 385 -17.69 3.77 1.40
CA GLY A 385 -17.45 4.76 2.46
C GLY A 385 -17.49 4.16 3.87
N ALA A 386 -18.36 3.16 4.08
CA ALA A 386 -18.41 2.41 5.34
C ALA A 386 -17.12 1.61 5.61
N LYS A 387 -16.35 1.21 4.59
CA LYS A 387 -15.03 0.57 4.79
C LYS A 387 -14.05 1.51 5.48
N LEU A 388 -13.99 2.78 5.05
CA LEU A 388 -13.09 3.76 5.65
C LEU A 388 -13.51 4.10 7.08
N LEU A 389 -14.80 4.30 7.32
CA LEU A 389 -15.33 4.49 8.67
C LEU A 389 -15.00 3.31 9.59
N TYR A 390 -15.18 2.08 9.09
CA TYR A 390 -14.84 0.87 9.83
C TYR A 390 -13.35 0.80 10.15
N ALA A 391 -12.48 1.11 9.19
CA ALA A 391 -11.03 1.08 9.36
C ALA A 391 -10.58 2.01 10.50
N TYR A 392 -11.02 3.25 10.50
CA TYR A 392 -10.71 4.19 11.58
C TYR A 392 -11.30 3.78 12.93
N CYS A 393 -12.58 3.40 12.98
CA CYS A 393 -13.20 2.95 14.23
C CYS A 393 -12.54 1.69 14.83
N ASN A 394 -11.89 0.87 13.99
CA ASN A 394 -11.22 -0.36 14.42
C ASN A 394 -9.76 -0.14 14.78
N ALA A 395 -9.14 0.95 14.32
CA ALA A 395 -7.72 1.21 14.51
C ALA A 395 -7.39 1.49 15.99
N THR A 396 -6.33 0.85 16.47
CA THR A 396 -5.83 0.90 17.85
C THR A 396 -4.55 1.73 18.00
N VAL A 397 -3.87 2.02 16.90
CA VAL A 397 -2.67 2.89 16.88
C VAL A 397 -3.01 4.33 17.28
N PRO A 398 -2.01 5.16 17.66
CA PRO A 398 -2.20 6.60 17.81
C PRO A 398 -2.82 7.22 16.57
N ARG A 399 -3.85 8.05 16.74
CA ARG A 399 -4.56 8.73 15.66
C ARG A 399 -4.72 10.21 15.97
N ILE A 400 -4.14 11.05 15.13
CA ILE A 400 -4.20 12.50 15.26
C ILE A 400 -4.87 13.05 14.00
N SER A 401 -5.95 13.79 14.18
CA SER A 401 -6.65 14.49 13.09
C SER A 401 -6.33 15.98 13.14
N LEU A 402 -6.00 16.55 11.98
CA LEU A 402 -5.78 17.99 11.82
C LEU A 402 -6.69 18.54 10.71
N ILE A 403 -7.59 19.44 11.07
CA ILE A 403 -8.52 20.08 10.13
C ILE A 403 -7.91 21.38 9.64
N LEU A 404 -7.52 21.41 8.36
CA LEU A 404 -6.87 22.57 7.76
C LEU A 404 -7.87 23.62 7.28
N ARG A 405 -8.94 23.16 6.55
CA ARG A 405 -9.86 24.09 5.91
C ARG A 405 -11.31 23.62 5.98
N LYS A 406 -11.76 22.70 5.10
CA LYS A 406 -13.14 22.22 5.06
C LYS A 406 -13.29 20.89 5.79
N ALA A 407 -14.37 20.75 6.53
CA ALA A 407 -14.77 19.49 7.15
C ALA A 407 -16.31 19.41 7.19
N TYR A 408 -16.95 18.89 6.11
CA TYR A 408 -18.38 18.94 5.96
C TYR A 408 -19.06 17.58 5.97
N GLY A 409 -20.19 17.51 6.68
CA GLY A 409 -21.12 16.40 6.66
C GLY A 409 -20.55 15.08 7.16
N GLY A 410 -21.05 13.99 6.57
CA GLY A 410 -20.57 12.64 6.90
C GLY A 410 -19.10 12.40 6.60
N ALA A 411 -18.55 13.08 5.59
CA ALA A 411 -17.14 12.95 5.23
C ALA A 411 -16.22 13.49 6.32
N TYR A 412 -16.58 14.59 7.00
CA TYR A 412 -15.88 15.06 8.22
C TYR A 412 -15.78 13.95 9.27
N ILE A 413 -16.90 13.25 9.53
CA ILE A 413 -16.91 12.18 10.53
C ILE A 413 -15.94 11.06 10.11
N VAL A 414 -15.99 10.64 8.84
CA VAL A 414 -15.21 9.52 8.31
C VAL A 414 -13.72 9.81 8.23
N MET A 415 -13.33 11.09 8.07
CA MET A 415 -11.93 11.53 8.06
C MET A 415 -11.35 11.69 9.47
N ASP A 416 -11.46 10.63 10.26
CA ASP A 416 -10.87 10.49 11.60
C ASP A 416 -11.27 11.59 12.60
N SER A 417 -12.58 11.89 12.69
CA SER A 417 -13.06 12.86 13.68
C SER A 417 -12.94 12.33 15.11
N GLN A 418 -12.95 13.25 16.08
CA GLN A 418 -12.97 12.91 17.51
C GLN A 418 -14.12 11.94 17.86
N SER A 419 -15.28 12.13 17.23
CA SER A 419 -16.49 11.33 17.51
C SER A 419 -16.37 9.84 17.14
N ILE A 420 -15.41 9.47 16.29
CA ILE A 420 -15.09 8.08 15.95
C ILE A 420 -13.80 7.59 16.62
N GLY A 421 -13.28 8.36 17.57
CA GLY A 421 -12.20 7.96 18.47
C GLY A 421 -10.80 8.37 18.04
N ALA A 422 -10.61 9.47 17.29
CA ALA A 422 -9.31 10.11 17.19
C ALA A 422 -8.80 10.47 18.60
N ASP A 423 -7.50 10.26 18.85
CA ASP A 423 -6.91 10.54 20.16
C ASP A 423 -6.71 12.04 20.41
N LEU A 424 -6.47 12.77 19.32
CA LEU A 424 -6.34 14.22 19.33
C LEU A 424 -6.88 14.79 18.02
N THR A 425 -7.76 15.78 18.12
CA THR A 425 -8.31 16.51 16.98
C THR A 425 -7.92 17.98 17.06
N LEU A 426 -7.16 18.43 16.08
CA LEU A 426 -6.63 19.77 15.97
C LEU A 426 -7.29 20.52 14.82
N ALA A 427 -7.30 21.83 14.88
CA ALA A 427 -7.86 22.67 13.83
C ALA A 427 -6.98 23.90 13.58
N TRP A 428 -6.94 24.37 12.33
CA TRP A 428 -6.40 25.69 12.03
C TRP A 428 -7.48 26.77 12.19
N PRO A 429 -7.11 28.03 12.47
CA PRO A 429 -8.10 29.11 12.65
C PRO A 429 -8.96 29.40 11.42
N THR A 430 -8.50 29.00 10.23
CA THR A 430 -9.15 29.22 8.93
C THR A 430 -10.14 28.14 8.54
N ASN A 431 -10.31 27.09 9.37
CA ASN A 431 -11.16 25.97 9.00
C ASN A 431 -12.67 26.27 9.15
N GLU A 432 -13.47 25.49 8.45
CA GLU A 432 -14.92 25.46 8.54
C GLU A 432 -15.38 24.04 8.83
N ILE A 433 -16.05 23.82 9.96
CA ILE A 433 -16.63 22.54 10.36
C ILE A 433 -18.15 22.69 10.36
N ALA A 434 -18.87 21.93 9.53
CA ALA A 434 -20.33 22.05 9.41
C ALA A 434 -21.01 20.80 8.90
N VAL A 435 -22.33 20.75 9.07
CA VAL A 435 -23.17 19.69 8.47
C VAL A 435 -23.14 19.75 6.93
N MET A 436 -23.07 20.95 6.39
CA MET A 436 -22.94 21.22 4.94
C MET A 436 -22.38 22.64 4.72
N GLY A 437 -21.91 22.92 3.52
CA GLY A 437 -21.46 24.29 3.17
C GLY A 437 -22.53 25.35 3.40
N ALA A 438 -22.11 26.57 3.73
CA ALA A 438 -23.02 27.66 4.11
C ALA A 438 -24.09 27.99 3.07
N GLU A 439 -23.75 27.89 1.77
CA GLU A 439 -24.67 28.10 0.67
C GLU A 439 -25.83 27.10 0.66
N GLY A 440 -25.53 25.83 0.90
CA GLY A 440 -26.52 24.76 1.03
C GLY A 440 -27.38 24.94 2.27
N ALA A 441 -26.75 25.20 3.41
CA ALA A 441 -27.42 25.40 4.68
C ALA A 441 -28.41 26.59 4.62
N ALA A 442 -28.01 27.72 4.05
CA ALA A 442 -28.86 28.88 3.89
C ALA A 442 -30.11 28.57 3.04
N ASN A 443 -29.93 27.84 1.94
CA ASN A 443 -31.06 27.46 1.07
C ASN A 443 -32.05 26.48 1.75
N VAL A 444 -31.59 25.67 2.69
CA VAL A 444 -32.47 24.74 3.42
C VAL A 444 -33.17 25.44 4.59
N ILE A 445 -32.38 26.10 5.46
CA ILE A 445 -32.88 26.67 6.72
C ILE A 445 -33.74 27.90 6.47
N PHE A 446 -33.29 28.82 5.60
CA PHE A 446 -33.88 30.13 5.39
C PHE A 446 -34.66 30.23 4.08
N ARG A 447 -35.05 29.12 3.48
CA ARG A 447 -35.78 29.07 2.19
C ARG A 447 -37.00 29.98 2.14
N ARG A 448 -37.78 30.02 3.23
CA ARG A 448 -39.01 30.82 3.32
C ARG A 448 -38.70 32.32 3.41
N ASP A 449 -37.73 32.68 4.22
CA ASP A 449 -37.32 34.07 4.44
C ASP A 449 -36.71 34.67 3.16
N ILE A 450 -35.89 33.90 2.47
CA ILE A 450 -35.30 34.28 1.17
C ILE A 450 -36.42 34.48 0.13
N ALA A 451 -37.38 33.56 0.02
CA ALA A 451 -38.47 33.63 -0.96
C ALA A 451 -39.48 34.75 -0.68
N ALA A 452 -39.66 35.13 0.58
CA ALA A 452 -40.58 36.19 0.98
C ALA A 452 -39.99 37.61 0.88
N SER A 453 -38.68 37.74 0.64
CA SER A 453 -37.99 39.03 0.58
C SER A 453 -38.16 39.74 -0.75
N ALA A 454 -38.19 41.07 -0.72
CA ALA A 454 -38.14 41.91 -1.92
C ALA A 454 -36.76 41.86 -2.62
N THR A 455 -35.69 41.41 -1.88
CA THR A 455 -34.32 41.27 -2.39
C THR A 455 -33.75 39.91 -2.03
N PRO A 456 -34.23 38.78 -2.65
CA PRO A 456 -33.89 37.43 -2.26
C PRO A 456 -32.39 37.14 -2.24
N GLU A 457 -31.63 37.62 -3.23
CA GLU A 457 -30.18 37.44 -3.33
C GLU A 457 -29.43 38.11 -2.17
N ALA A 458 -29.77 39.34 -1.80
CA ALA A 458 -29.14 40.05 -0.70
C ALA A 458 -29.43 39.37 0.65
N VAL A 459 -30.65 38.90 0.85
CA VAL A 459 -31.03 38.13 2.06
C VAL A 459 -30.29 36.82 2.09
N ARG A 460 -30.17 36.10 0.97
CA ARG A 460 -29.41 34.86 0.85
C ARG A 460 -27.95 35.07 1.21
N GLU A 461 -27.30 36.07 0.66
CA GLU A 461 -25.88 36.37 1.00
C GLU A 461 -25.72 36.72 2.47
N GLN A 462 -26.65 37.49 3.04
CA GLN A 462 -26.63 37.80 4.46
C GLN A 462 -26.74 36.53 5.32
N LYS A 463 -27.68 35.64 4.99
CA LYS A 463 -27.89 34.38 5.72
C LYS A 463 -26.72 33.43 5.59
N ILE A 464 -26.01 33.38 4.47
CA ILE A 464 -24.78 32.65 4.28
C ILE A 464 -23.69 33.18 5.25
N LYS A 465 -23.52 34.49 5.32
CA LYS A 465 -22.55 35.13 6.23
C LYS A 465 -22.88 34.87 7.70
N GLU A 466 -24.16 35.01 8.07
CA GLU A 466 -24.62 34.72 9.43
C GLU A 466 -24.32 33.25 9.82
N TYR A 467 -24.71 32.29 8.98
CA TYR A 467 -24.49 30.86 9.24
C TYR A 467 -22.99 30.55 9.37
N ARG A 468 -22.16 31.09 8.48
CA ARG A 468 -20.71 30.89 8.51
C ARG A 468 -20.09 31.45 9.80
N SER A 469 -20.48 32.67 10.19
CA SER A 469 -19.90 33.32 11.38
C SER A 469 -20.38 32.73 12.71
N GLU A 470 -21.57 32.13 12.76
CA GLU A 470 -22.13 31.60 14.00
C GLU A 470 -21.80 30.11 14.24
N LEU A 471 -21.73 29.29 13.15
CA LEU A 471 -21.73 27.84 13.30
C LEU A 471 -20.55 27.11 12.66
N MET A 472 -19.82 27.76 11.74
CA MET A 472 -18.83 27.04 10.94
C MET A 472 -17.37 27.27 11.37
N HIS A 473 -17.11 28.25 12.22
CA HIS A 473 -15.74 28.56 12.67
C HIS A 473 -15.23 27.53 13.70
N PRO A 474 -13.91 27.29 13.79
CA PRO A 474 -13.33 26.25 14.64
C PRO A 474 -13.66 26.42 16.13
N TYR A 475 -13.78 27.66 16.61
CA TYR A 475 -14.07 27.95 18.02
C TYR A 475 -15.44 27.42 18.46
N TYR A 476 -16.45 27.39 17.55
CA TYR A 476 -17.74 26.76 17.83
C TYR A 476 -17.61 25.27 18.14
N ALA A 477 -16.74 24.56 17.39
CA ALA A 477 -16.45 23.15 17.61
C ALA A 477 -15.61 22.93 18.87
N ALA A 478 -14.60 23.80 19.12
CA ALA A 478 -13.74 23.72 20.29
C ALA A 478 -14.53 23.96 21.60
N GLU A 479 -15.43 24.96 21.64
CA GLU A 479 -16.31 25.21 22.81
C GLU A 479 -17.18 23.99 23.16
N ARG A 480 -17.43 23.09 22.23
CA ARG A 480 -18.22 21.86 22.40
C ARG A 480 -17.38 20.61 22.60
N GLY A 481 -16.05 20.79 22.66
CA GLY A 481 -15.13 19.66 22.80
C GLY A 481 -15.11 18.73 21.59
N LEU A 482 -15.42 19.20 20.37
CA LEU A 482 -15.31 18.43 19.13
C LEU A 482 -13.95 18.65 18.43
N VAL A 483 -13.18 19.62 18.91
CA VAL A 483 -11.80 19.93 18.55
C VAL A 483 -11.07 20.20 19.86
N ASP A 484 -9.93 19.56 20.06
CA ASP A 484 -9.17 19.64 21.29
C ASP A 484 -8.38 20.96 21.40
N ASP A 485 -7.86 21.44 20.26
CA ASP A 485 -7.16 22.73 20.19
C ASP A 485 -7.24 23.35 18.79
N VAL A 486 -7.15 24.70 18.77
CA VAL A 486 -7.02 25.50 17.55
C VAL A 486 -5.62 26.08 17.52
N ILE A 487 -4.78 25.56 16.62
CA ILE A 487 -3.34 25.80 16.60
C ILE A 487 -2.90 26.79 15.51
N ASP A 488 -1.79 27.49 15.74
CA ASP A 488 -1.09 28.25 14.71
C ASP A 488 -0.57 27.29 13.61
N PRO A 489 -0.91 27.52 12.33
CA PRO A 489 -0.39 26.69 11.24
C PRO A 489 1.12 26.51 11.24
N ALA A 490 1.89 27.56 11.60
CA ALA A 490 3.34 27.50 11.68
C ALA A 490 3.86 26.55 12.79
N GLU A 491 3.05 26.23 13.79
CA GLU A 491 3.38 25.30 14.89
C GLU A 491 2.95 23.85 14.61
N THR A 492 2.33 23.58 13.48
CA THR A 492 1.75 22.26 13.16
C THR A 492 2.72 21.12 13.40
N ARG A 493 3.94 21.19 12.86
CA ARG A 493 4.97 20.15 13.06
C ARG A 493 5.29 19.94 14.54
N VAL A 494 5.51 21.03 15.28
CA VAL A 494 5.87 21.00 16.71
C VAL A 494 4.79 20.30 17.52
N VAL A 495 3.53 20.68 17.30
CA VAL A 495 2.38 20.11 18.00
C VAL A 495 2.20 18.64 17.66
N LEU A 496 2.27 18.26 16.37
CA LEU A 496 2.14 16.87 15.93
C LEU A 496 3.27 15.98 16.49
N ALA A 497 4.52 16.44 16.48
CA ALA A 497 5.65 15.69 17.04
C ALA A 497 5.48 15.48 18.56
N SER A 498 5.07 16.53 19.29
CA SER A 498 4.77 16.45 20.72
C SER A 498 3.61 15.49 21.03
N ALA A 499 2.54 15.56 20.25
CA ALA A 499 1.38 14.68 20.40
C ALA A 499 1.74 13.21 20.15
N LEU A 500 2.50 12.92 19.10
CA LEU A 500 3.01 11.57 18.81
C LEU A 500 3.90 11.06 19.94
N ALA A 501 4.79 11.90 20.48
CA ALA A 501 5.65 11.53 21.61
C ALA A 501 4.83 11.15 22.84
N MET A 502 3.75 11.86 23.14
CA MET A 502 2.83 11.56 24.23
C MET A 502 2.06 10.27 23.99
N LEU A 503 1.64 10.00 22.73
CA LEU A 503 0.82 8.84 22.35
C LEU A 503 1.63 7.55 22.10
N ARG A 504 2.97 7.58 22.11
CA ARG A 504 3.81 6.39 21.82
C ARG A 504 3.48 5.16 22.65
N THR A 505 3.03 5.34 23.85
CA THR A 505 2.67 4.25 24.77
C THR A 505 1.19 3.95 24.79
N LYS A 506 0.42 4.51 23.86
CA LYS A 506 -1.00 4.21 23.74
C LYS A 506 -1.22 2.70 23.62
N HIS A 507 -2.12 2.19 24.43
CA HIS A 507 -2.62 0.83 24.37
C HIS A 507 -4.14 0.86 24.31
N ALA A 508 -4.73 0.19 23.34
CA ALA A 508 -6.17 0.07 23.19
C ALA A 508 -6.55 -1.37 22.87
N ASP A 509 -7.41 -1.96 23.70
CA ASP A 509 -7.93 -3.29 23.49
C ASP A 509 -9.26 -3.24 22.74
N LEU A 510 -9.37 -4.02 21.68
CA LEU A 510 -10.65 -4.28 21.04
C LEU A 510 -11.39 -5.42 21.75
N PRO A 511 -12.74 -5.45 21.71
CA PRO A 511 -13.50 -6.59 22.19
C PRO A 511 -13.02 -7.90 21.55
N ALA A 512 -12.86 -8.95 22.35
CA ALA A 512 -12.39 -10.25 21.88
C ALA A 512 -13.31 -10.82 20.79
N ARG A 513 -12.75 -11.14 19.63
CA ARG A 513 -13.46 -11.68 18.47
C ARG A 513 -12.53 -12.52 17.61
N LYS A 514 -13.07 -13.41 16.77
CA LYS A 514 -12.25 -14.17 15.81
C LYS A 514 -11.63 -13.24 14.75
N HIS A 515 -12.43 -12.34 14.23
CA HIS A 515 -12.07 -11.27 13.29
C HIS A 515 -13.22 -10.27 13.19
N GLY A 516 -12.99 -9.10 12.61
CA GLY A 516 -14.06 -8.18 12.26
C GLY A 516 -14.86 -8.69 11.05
N ASN A 517 -16.13 -8.28 10.96
CA ASN A 517 -16.95 -8.43 9.76
C ASN A 517 -17.07 -7.05 9.11
N GLN A 518 -16.01 -6.67 8.38
CA GLN A 518 -15.96 -5.37 7.73
C GLN A 518 -16.91 -5.31 6.53
N PRO A 519 -17.43 -4.12 6.18
CA PRO A 519 -18.19 -3.92 4.95
C PRO A 519 -17.40 -4.36 3.71
N GLN A 520 -18.04 -5.11 2.78
CA GLN A 520 -17.39 -5.67 1.58
C GLN A 520 -17.81 -4.90 0.33
#